data_84ead506f2300b3e607df9e715606f33
#
_entry.id   84ead506f2300b3e607df9e715606f33
#
_cell.length_a   1.000
_cell.length_b   1.000
_cell.length_c   1.000
_cell.angle_alpha   90.00
_cell.angle_beta   90.00
_cell.angle_gamma   90.00
#
_symmetry.space_group_name_H-M   'P 1'
#
loop_
_entity.id
_entity.type
_entity.pdbx_description
1 polymer ?
#
loop_
_entity_poly.entity_id
_entity_poly.type
_entity_poly.pdbx_seq_one_letter_code
_entity_poly.pdbx_strand_id
1 'polypeptide(L)'
;IKMTSFESMMEFSQFKTNDQGLIPVIVQHYKTQEILMLAYMNEESFYETIKTGKMTYFSRSRQKLWVKGETSGHFQYVKSLTVDCDLDTLLAKVDQIGAACHTGNPTCFFQPLVGIDYDETNPLRIFESVYDTIADRKENPKEGSYTNYLFDKGIDKILKKIGEEATEVVIAAKNPNPEEVKYEIADFLYHAMVLMVEKGLTWEDIVKELADR
;
A
#
# COMPACT_ATOMS: atom_id res chain seq x y z
N ILE A 1 14.73 12.15 -1.82
CA ILE A 1 13.76 11.95 -0.72
C ILE A 1 14.25 12.80 0.46
N LYS A 2 13.53 13.87 0.83
CA LYS A 2 13.84 14.65 2.03
C LYS A 2 13.67 13.72 3.24
N MET A 3 14.76 13.49 3.99
CA MET A 3 14.68 12.85 5.31
C MET A 3 13.92 13.81 6.22
N THR A 4 12.69 13.49 6.52
CA THR A 4 11.90 14.16 7.55
C THR A 4 12.29 13.53 8.88
N SER A 5 12.94 14.28 9.76
CA SER A 5 13.05 13.89 11.16
C SER A 5 11.66 14.02 11.78
N PHE A 6 11.18 12.96 12.41
CA PHE A 6 9.95 13.00 13.19
C PHE A 6 10.28 13.49 14.60
N GLU A 7 9.34 14.16 15.24
CA GLU A 7 9.39 14.42 16.68
C GLU A 7 8.36 13.52 17.35
N SER A 8 8.77 12.81 18.39
CA SER A 8 7.84 12.03 19.20
C SER A 8 7.09 12.94 20.16
N MET A 9 5.77 12.73 20.24
CA MET A 9 4.93 13.42 21.24
C MET A 9 5.01 12.76 22.61
N MET A 10 5.65 11.58 22.72
CA MET A 10 5.79 10.79 23.95
C MET A 10 7.21 10.25 24.06
N GLU A 11 7.69 10.14 25.29
CA GLU A 11 8.96 9.47 25.60
C GLU A 11 8.75 7.95 25.66
N PHE A 12 9.78 7.18 25.27
CA PHE A 12 9.71 5.72 25.29
C PHE A 12 9.42 5.17 26.70
N SER A 13 9.87 5.82 27.73
CA SER A 13 9.64 5.47 29.14
C SER A 13 8.17 5.50 29.57
N GLN A 14 7.30 6.11 28.76
CA GLN A 14 5.84 6.13 29.02
C GLN A 14 5.13 4.88 28.52
N PHE A 15 5.79 4.08 27.68
CA PHE A 15 5.22 2.84 27.17
C PHE A 15 5.36 1.69 28.17
N LYS A 16 4.39 0.80 28.15
CA LYS A 16 4.42 -0.46 28.89
C LYS A 16 5.18 -1.51 28.07
N THR A 17 6.40 -1.77 28.45
CA THR A 17 7.25 -2.79 27.83
C THR A 17 7.16 -4.11 28.58
N ASN A 18 7.58 -5.18 27.93
CA ASN A 18 7.77 -6.46 28.60
C ASN A 18 9.01 -6.43 29.51
N ASP A 19 9.29 -7.55 30.22
CA ASP A 19 10.42 -7.69 31.16
C ASP A 19 11.80 -7.46 30.50
N GLN A 20 11.89 -7.50 29.17
CA GLN A 20 13.09 -7.23 28.40
C GLN A 20 13.17 -5.77 27.90
N GLY A 21 12.24 -4.91 28.32
CA GLY A 21 12.17 -3.54 27.83
C GLY A 21 11.74 -3.43 26.36
N LEU A 22 10.98 -4.40 25.85
CA LEU A 22 10.53 -4.43 24.46
C LEU A 22 9.04 -4.15 24.35
N ILE A 23 8.66 -3.39 23.32
CA ILE A 23 7.28 -3.16 22.91
C ILE A 23 7.04 -3.81 21.54
N PRO A 24 5.92 -4.54 21.34
CA PRO A 24 5.55 -5.06 20.04
C PRO A 24 5.13 -3.93 19.09
N VAL A 25 5.43 -4.13 17.81
CA VAL A 25 5.08 -3.20 16.74
C VAL A 25 4.36 -3.94 15.64
N ILE A 26 3.09 -3.63 15.44
CA ILE A 26 2.31 -4.05 14.27
C ILE A 26 2.69 -3.12 13.12
N VAL A 27 3.08 -3.69 11.99
CA VAL A 27 3.49 -2.95 10.81
C VAL A 27 2.45 -3.08 9.72
N GLN A 28 1.92 -1.96 9.26
CA GLN A 28 0.84 -1.87 8.29
C GLN A 28 1.28 -1.04 7.07
N HIS A 29 0.92 -1.46 5.87
CA HIS A 29 1.13 -0.65 4.67
C HIS A 29 0.19 0.56 4.68
N TYR A 30 0.74 1.77 4.48
CA TYR A 30 -0.03 3.01 4.68
C TYR A 30 -1.16 3.21 3.67
N LYS A 31 -1.03 2.74 2.43
CA LYS A 31 -2.05 2.84 1.38
C LYS A 31 -3.05 1.69 1.45
N THR A 32 -2.57 0.46 1.37
CA THR A 32 -3.42 -0.74 1.26
C THR A 32 -4.02 -1.19 2.58
N GLN A 33 -3.56 -0.64 3.72
CA GLN A 33 -3.94 -1.03 5.08
C GLN A 33 -3.64 -2.51 5.42
N GLU A 34 -2.88 -3.19 4.57
CA GLU A 34 -2.48 -4.58 4.80
C GLU A 34 -1.49 -4.68 5.97
N ILE A 35 -1.69 -5.66 6.85
CA ILE A 35 -0.74 -5.95 7.93
C ILE A 35 0.45 -6.71 7.34
N LEU A 36 1.63 -6.12 7.46
CA LEU A 36 2.84 -6.63 6.82
C LEU A 36 3.63 -7.59 7.71
N MET A 37 3.81 -7.25 8.97
CA MET A 37 4.58 -8.03 9.92
C MET A 37 4.36 -7.55 11.35
N LEU A 38 4.86 -8.34 12.32
CA LEU A 38 5.05 -7.92 13.71
C LEU A 38 6.54 -7.99 14.04
N ALA A 39 7.03 -6.98 14.74
CA ALA A 39 8.39 -6.91 15.24
C ALA A 39 8.43 -6.32 16.66
N TYR A 40 9.61 -6.08 17.19
CA TYR A 40 9.79 -5.51 18.52
C TYR A 40 10.76 -4.33 18.47
N MET A 41 10.50 -3.34 19.32
CA MET A 41 11.40 -2.22 19.56
C MET A 41 11.81 -2.17 21.03
N ASN A 42 13.07 -1.74 21.26
CA ASN A 42 13.53 -1.21 22.51
C ASN A 42 13.66 0.32 22.37
N GLU A 43 14.04 1.02 23.42
CA GLU A 43 14.19 2.48 23.43
C GLU A 43 15.13 2.98 22.31
N GLU A 44 16.28 2.33 22.13
CA GLU A 44 17.27 2.70 21.12
C GLU A 44 16.71 2.60 19.69
N SER A 45 16.04 1.48 19.37
CA SER A 45 15.44 1.26 18.04
C SER A 45 14.28 2.23 17.76
N PHE A 46 13.55 2.61 18.80
CA PHE A 46 12.46 3.59 18.68
C PHE A 46 13.03 4.95 18.28
N TYR A 47 14.02 5.47 19.01
CA TYR A 47 14.61 6.76 18.69
C TYR A 47 15.39 6.75 17.37
N GLU A 48 16.05 5.65 17.01
CA GLU A 48 16.70 5.54 15.71
C GLU A 48 15.68 5.55 14.55
N THR A 49 14.51 4.91 14.74
CA THR A 49 13.41 4.99 13.78
C THR A 49 12.93 6.43 13.57
N ILE A 50 12.70 7.18 14.64
CA ILE A 50 12.27 8.59 14.60
C ILE A 50 13.32 9.46 13.90
N LYS A 51 14.57 9.28 14.25
CA LYS A 51 15.70 10.04 13.71
C LYS A 51 15.90 9.82 12.22
N THR A 52 15.77 8.57 11.76
CA THR A 52 16.10 8.19 10.37
C THR A 52 14.88 8.13 9.44
N GLY A 53 13.67 8.03 9.99
CA GLY A 53 12.47 7.77 9.23
C GLY A 53 12.40 6.36 8.64
N LYS A 54 13.35 5.47 9.00
CA LYS A 54 13.40 4.07 8.58
C LYS A 54 13.10 3.18 9.77
N MET A 55 12.23 2.18 9.57
CA MET A 55 11.92 1.22 10.63
C MET A 55 13.16 0.48 11.07
N THR A 56 13.50 0.70 12.33
CA THR A 56 14.59 0.02 13.05
C THR A 56 13.97 -0.78 14.18
N TYR A 57 14.34 -2.03 14.29
CA TYR A 57 13.78 -2.99 15.24
C TYR A 57 14.87 -3.56 16.15
N PHE A 58 14.43 -4.18 17.23
CA PHE A 58 15.29 -5.00 18.08
C PHE A 58 15.08 -6.49 17.82
N SER A 59 16.12 -7.19 17.41
CA SER A 59 16.07 -8.64 17.19
C SER A 59 16.23 -9.40 18.49
N ARG A 60 15.17 -10.06 18.95
CA ARG A 60 15.18 -10.87 20.19
C ARG A 60 16.17 -12.04 20.12
N SER A 61 16.31 -12.68 18.97
CA SER A 61 17.22 -13.82 18.78
C SER A 61 18.68 -13.41 18.65
N ARG A 62 18.97 -12.26 18.03
CA ARG A 62 20.33 -11.77 17.81
C ARG A 62 20.78 -10.76 18.86
N GLN A 63 19.85 -10.31 19.72
CA GLN A 63 20.08 -9.30 20.77
C GLN A 63 20.77 -8.04 20.24
N LYS A 64 20.32 -7.55 19.08
CA LYS A 64 20.85 -6.35 18.44
C LYS A 64 19.82 -5.60 17.61
N LEU A 65 20.08 -4.34 17.33
CA LEU A 65 19.31 -3.55 16.38
C LEU A 65 19.46 -4.08 14.95
N TRP A 66 18.44 -3.88 14.15
CA TRP A 66 18.49 -4.07 12.70
C TRP A 66 17.54 -3.11 11.98
N VAL A 67 18.02 -2.49 10.92
CA VAL A 67 17.21 -1.66 10.04
C VAL A 67 16.53 -2.55 9.03
N LYS A 68 15.21 -2.46 8.93
CA LYS A 68 14.47 -3.23 7.95
C LYS A 68 14.92 -2.84 6.54
N GLY A 69 15.38 -3.82 5.78
CA GLY A 69 15.86 -3.62 4.42
C GLY A 69 17.37 -3.34 4.28
N GLU A 70 18.14 -3.27 5.38
CA GLU A 70 19.59 -2.99 5.33
C GLU A 70 20.39 -3.95 4.43
N THR A 71 19.94 -5.20 4.31
CA THR A 71 20.57 -6.23 3.47
C THR A 71 19.85 -6.44 2.14
N SER A 72 18.50 -6.40 2.15
CA SER A 72 17.68 -6.74 0.99
C SER A 72 17.32 -5.55 0.10
N GLY A 73 17.49 -4.31 0.57
CA GLY A 73 16.95 -3.11 -0.06
C GLY A 73 15.44 -2.90 0.17
N HIS A 74 14.75 -3.84 0.80
CA HIS A 74 13.32 -3.76 1.08
C HIS A 74 13.04 -2.93 2.34
N PHE A 75 13.30 -1.64 2.26
CA PHE A 75 13.15 -0.70 3.35
C PHE A 75 11.67 -0.45 3.70
N GLN A 76 11.46 -0.02 4.95
CA GLN A 76 10.18 0.49 5.44
C GLN A 76 10.37 1.94 5.88
N TYR A 77 9.71 2.86 5.17
CA TYR A 77 9.75 4.29 5.51
C TYR A 77 8.51 4.65 6.33
N VAL A 78 8.75 5.27 7.48
CA VAL A 78 7.67 5.67 8.41
C VAL A 78 6.78 6.72 7.78
N LYS A 79 5.47 6.50 7.84
CA LYS A 79 4.42 7.49 7.56
C LYS A 79 3.76 7.96 8.84
N SER A 80 3.50 7.04 9.78
CA SER A 80 3.05 7.38 11.14
C SER A 80 3.43 6.28 12.12
N LEU A 81 3.60 6.69 13.38
CA LEU A 81 3.70 5.81 14.55
C LEU A 81 2.63 6.23 15.53
N THR A 82 1.84 5.28 16.01
CA THR A 82 0.83 5.48 17.05
C THR A 82 0.99 4.39 18.10
N VAL A 83 0.58 4.68 19.30
CA VAL A 83 0.51 3.72 20.40
C VAL A 83 -0.95 3.43 20.68
N ASP A 84 -1.27 2.24 21.16
CA ASP A 84 -2.62 1.85 21.52
C ASP A 84 -3.09 2.48 22.85
N CYS A 85 -4.33 2.19 23.26
CA CYS A 85 -4.99 2.89 24.35
C CYS A 85 -4.38 2.63 25.73
N ASP A 86 -3.69 1.52 25.93
CA ASP A 86 -3.06 1.15 27.19
C ASP A 86 -1.52 1.15 27.15
N LEU A 87 -0.96 1.67 26.05
CA LEU A 87 0.46 1.99 25.85
C LEU A 87 1.39 0.78 25.80
N ASP A 88 0.90 -0.36 25.36
CA ASP A 88 1.68 -1.62 25.31
C ASP A 88 1.96 -2.14 23.91
N THR A 89 1.39 -1.52 22.85
CA THR A 89 1.56 -1.94 21.45
C THR A 89 1.67 -0.72 20.53
N LEU A 90 2.65 -0.73 19.64
CA LEU A 90 2.80 0.30 18.59
C LEU A 90 2.16 -0.16 17.28
N LEU A 91 1.53 0.76 16.56
CA LEU A 91 1.15 0.61 15.16
C LEU A 91 2.02 1.53 14.30
N ALA A 92 2.81 0.94 13.41
CA ALA A 92 3.60 1.65 12.41
C ALA A 92 2.93 1.56 11.05
N LYS A 93 2.49 2.68 10.49
CA LYS A 93 2.11 2.76 9.08
C LYS A 93 3.33 3.15 8.27
N VAL A 94 3.65 2.31 7.28
CA VAL A 94 4.90 2.42 6.50
C VAL A 94 4.66 2.38 5.00
N ASP A 95 5.57 3.02 4.28
CA ASP A 95 5.77 2.80 2.85
C ASP A 95 6.79 1.66 2.69
N GLN A 96 6.31 0.50 2.25
CA GLN A 96 7.12 -0.71 2.11
C GLN A 96 7.69 -0.82 0.70
N ILE A 97 9.00 -0.86 0.59
CA ILE A 97 9.67 -1.14 -0.69
C ILE A 97 9.87 -2.65 -0.83
N GLY A 98 9.32 -3.22 -1.90
CA GLY A 98 9.41 -4.66 -2.18
C GLY A 98 8.70 -5.53 -1.12
N ALA A 99 9.17 -6.76 -0.94
CA ALA A 99 8.58 -7.72 -0.03
C ALA A 99 8.88 -7.41 1.45
N ALA A 100 7.86 -7.46 2.30
CA ALA A 100 8.06 -7.33 3.75
C ALA A 100 8.69 -8.59 4.35
N CYS A 101 8.31 -9.78 3.87
CA CYS A 101 8.84 -11.05 4.36
C CYS A 101 10.21 -11.38 3.76
N HIS A 102 11.09 -12.01 4.56
CA HIS A 102 12.39 -12.50 4.10
C HIS A 102 12.29 -13.66 3.09
N THR A 103 11.13 -14.30 2.99
CA THR A 103 10.82 -15.35 2.00
C THR A 103 10.40 -14.80 0.64
N GLY A 104 10.31 -13.47 0.48
CA GLY A 104 9.87 -12.82 -0.73
C GLY A 104 8.35 -12.56 -0.83
N ASN A 105 7.58 -12.95 0.19
CA ASN A 105 6.15 -12.65 0.24
C ASN A 105 5.88 -11.19 0.62
N PRO A 106 4.82 -10.56 0.10
CA PRO A 106 4.46 -9.17 0.43
C PRO A 106 4.22 -8.94 1.92
N THR A 107 3.68 -9.92 2.62
CA THR A 107 3.41 -9.92 4.08
C THR A 107 4.01 -11.16 4.73
N CYS A 108 4.23 -11.12 6.05
CA CYS A 108 4.60 -12.29 6.84
C CYS A 108 3.41 -13.20 7.16
N PHE A 109 2.17 -12.74 6.95
CA PHE A 109 0.94 -13.45 7.28
C PHE A 109 0.34 -14.13 6.05
N PHE A 110 1.05 -15.08 5.46
CA PHE A 110 0.66 -15.79 4.24
C PHE A 110 0.36 -17.28 4.45
N GLN A 111 0.45 -17.79 5.68
CA GLN A 111 0.16 -19.20 6.01
C GLN A 111 -1.16 -19.29 6.77
N PRO A 112 -2.25 -19.80 6.16
CA PRO A 112 -3.52 -19.95 6.85
C PRO A 112 -3.44 -21.02 7.94
N LEU A 113 -4.02 -20.73 9.10
CA LEU A 113 -4.19 -21.69 10.19
C LEU A 113 -5.58 -22.33 10.22
N VAL A 114 -6.55 -21.60 9.68
CA VAL A 114 -7.95 -22.04 9.57
C VAL A 114 -8.37 -21.90 8.12
N GLY A 115 -9.26 -22.77 7.64
CA GLY A 115 -9.79 -22.67 6.28
C GLY A 115 -10.51 -21.33 6.07
N ILE A 116 -10.36 -20.78 4.86
CA ILE A 116 -10.93 -19.50 4.48
C ILE A 116 -12.21 -19.77 3.71
N ASP A 117 -13.30 -19.11 4.11
CA ASP A 117 -14.59 -19.14 3.44
C ASP A 117 -15.01 -17.73 2.95
N TYR A 118 -14.03 -16.95 2.47
CA TYR A 118 -14.24 -15.64 1.86
C TYR A 118 -13.10 -15.29 0.90
N ASP A 119 -13.37 -14.39 -0.04
CA ASP A 119 -12.36 -13.88 -0.95
C ASP A 119 -11.45 -12.88 -0.20
N GLU A 120 -10.16 -13.20 -0.12
CA GLU A 120 -9.13 -12.36 0.51
C GLU A 120 -8.63 -11.22 -0.38
N THR A 121 -9.23 -11.01 -1.55
CA THR A 121 -8.82 -9.92 -2.44
C THR A 121 -8.98 -8.58 -1.73
N ASN A 122 -7.86 -7.89 -1.48
CA ASN A 122 -7.88 -6.55 -0.94
C ASN A 122 -8.14 -5.54 -2.08
N PRO A 123 -9.31 -4.88 -2.12
CA PRO A 123 -9.64 -3.93 -3.20
C PRO A 123 -8.62 -2.80 -3.34
N LEU A 124 -8.13 -2.28 -2.21
CA LEU A 124 -7.13 -1.20 -2.21
C LEU A 124 -5.82 -1.63 -2.87
N ARG A 125 -5.42 -2.88 -2.64
CA ARG A 125 -4.23 -3.45 -3.27
C ARG A 125 -4.41 -3.64 -4.78
N ILE A 126 -5.57 -4.10 -5.22
CA ILE A 126 -5.86 -4.28 -6.65
C ILE A 126 -5.85 -2.94 -7.38
N PHE A 127 -6.54 -1.93 -6.85
CA PHE A 127 -6.54 -0.60 -7.46
C PHE A 127 -5.13 -0.01 -7.56
N GLU A 128 -4.33 -0.12 -6.50
CA GLU A 128 -2.95 0.35 -6.50
C GLU A 128 -2.09 -0.41 -7.51
N SER A 129 -2.15 -1.75 -7.52
CA SER A 129 -1.32 -2.56 -8.42
C SER A 129 -1.65 -2.38 -9.90
N VAL A 130 -2.93 -2.19 -10.25
CA VAL A 130 -3.34 -1.90 -11.63
C VAL A 130 -2.87 -0.51 -12.03
N TYR A 131 -3.06 0.48 -11.17
CA TYR A 131 -2.57 1.85 -11.41
C TYR A 131 -1.05 1.88 -11.62
N ASP A 132 -0.28 1.23 -10.75
CA ASP A 132 1.19 1.16 -10.85
C ASP A 132 1.63 0.47 -12.15
N THR A 133 0.91 -0.58 -12.56
CA THR A 133 1.17 -1.26 -13.84
C THR A 133 0.93 -0.33 -15.03
N ILE A 134 -0.14 0.46 -15.00
CA ILE A 134 -0.45 1.44 -16.06
C ILE A 134 0.62 2.55 -16.09
N ALA A 135 1.03 3.05 -14.91
CA ALA A 135 2.08 4.07 -14.81
C ALA A 135 3.42 3.54 -15.31
N ASP A 136 3.79 2.31 -14.94
CA ASP A 136 5.01 1.65 -15.46
C ASP A 136 4.97 1.51 -16.98
N ARG A 137 3.83 1.19 -17.58
CA ARG A 137 3.70 1.11 -19.05
C ARG A 137 3.90 2.45 -19.74
N LYS A 138 3.59 3.56 -19.09
CA LYS A 138 3.86 4.89 -19.63
C LYS A 138 5.35 5.23 -19.60
N GLU A 139 6.05 4.89 -18.53
CA GLU A 139 7.48 5.15 -18.36
C GLU A 139 8.36 4.13 -19.08
N ASN A 140 7.96 2.85 -19.07
CA ASN A 140 8.67 1.72 -19.64
C ASN A 140 7.79 1.00 -20.69
N PRO A 141 7.66 1.52 -21.91
CA PRO A 141 6.79 0.97 -22.94
C PRO A 141 7.14 -0.48 -23.27
N LYS A 142 6.10 -1.32 -23.42
CA LYS A 142 6.23 -2.73 -23.79
C LYS A 142 5.53 -3.01 -25.10
N GLU A 143 6.23 -3.64 -26.03
CA GLU A 143 5.68 -4.02 -27.34
C GLU A 143 4.41 -4.88 -27.18
N GLY A 144 3.38 -4.57 -27.97
CA GLY A 144 2.10 -5.26 -27.94
C GLY A 144 1.19 -4.90 -26.77
N SER A 145 1.59 -3.94 -25.91
CA SER A 145 0.78 -3.50 -24.79
C SER A 145 -0.39 -2.62 -25.25
N TYR A 146 -1.62 -2.99 -24.88
CA TYR A 146 -2.81 -2.17 -25.09
C TYR A 146 -2.73 -0.84 -24.35
N THR A 147 -2.18 -0.81 -23.14
CA THR A 147 -1.96 0.43 -22.39
C THR A 147 -1.07 1.40 -23.14
N ASN A 148 0.05 0.90 -23.72
CA ASN A 148 0.93 1.74 -24.54
C ASN A 148 0.24 2.24 -25.80
N TYR A 149 -0.57 1.40 -26.45
CA TYR A 149 -1.37 1.85 -27.59
C TYR A 149 -2.27 3.03 -27.23
N LEU A 150 -2.90 3.03 -26.04
CA LEU A 150 -3.74 4.15 -25.60
C LEU A 150 -2.92 5.44 -25.41
N PHE A 151 -1.76 5.35 -24.78
CA PHE A 151 -0.87 6.50 -24.60
C PHE A 151 -0.33 7.02 -25.94
N ASP A 152 0.07 6.13 -26.84
CA ASP A 152 0.57 6.49 -28.18
C ASP A 152 -0.49 7.19 -29.03
N LYS A 153 -1.76 6.81 -28.90
CA LYS A 153 -2.89 7.46 -29.60
C LYS A 153 -3.33 8.75 -28.92
N GLY A 154 -2.87 8.98 -27.69
CA GLY A 154 -3.07 10.21 -26.94
C GLY A 154 -4.45 10.38 -26.32
N ILE A 155 -4.64 11.57 -25.75
CA ILE A 155 -5.79 11.89 -24.89
C ILE A 155 -7.16 11.64 -25.57
N ASP A 156 -7.31 11.95 -26.84
CA ASP A 156 -8.59 11.79 -27.54
C ASP A 156 -9.03 10.34 -27.62
N LYS A 157 -8.06 9.40 -27.78
CA LYS A 157 -8.35 7.96 -27.76
C LYS A 157 -8.73 7.48 -26.38
N ILE A 158 -8.05 7.96 -25.34
CA ILE A 158 -8.37 7.64 -23.95
C ILE A 158 -9.78 8.11 -23.60
N LEU A 159 -10.10 9.37 -23.91
CA LEU A 159 -11.44 9.95 -23.66
C LEU A 159 -12.54 9.24 -24.45
N LYS A 160 -12.25 8.86 -25.71
CA LYS A 160 -13.18 8.06 -26.51
C LYS A 160 -13.50 6.73 -25.80
N LYS A 161 -12.50 6.02 -25.30
CA LYS A 161 -12.71 4.75 -24.57
C LYS A 161 -13.53 4.94 -23.31
N ILE A 162 -13.25 5.95 -22.50
CA ILE A 162 -14.06 6.24 -21.31
C ILE A 162 -15.52 6.48 -21.66
N GLY A 163 -15.81 7.22 -22.75
CA GLY A 163 -17.17 7.46 -23.21
C GLY A 163 -17.86 6.18 -23.71
N GLU A 164 -17.14 5.31 -24.42
CA GLU A 164 -17.60 3.98 -24.85
C GLU A 164 -17.99 3.13 -23.65
N GLU A 165 -17.06 2.90 -22.69
CA GLU A 165 -17.28 2.06 -21.52
C GLU A 165 -18.41 2.60 -20.60
N ALA A 166 -18.48 3.91 -20.42
CA ALA A 166 -19.59 4.53 -19.68
C ALA A 166 -20.96 4.26 -20.34
N THR A 167 -21.01 4.26 -21.67
CA THR A 167 -22.23 3.94 -22.42
C THR A 167 -22.56 2.45 -22.30
N GLU A 168 -21.57 1.56 -22.37
CA GLU A 168 -21.71 0.13 -22.23
C GLU A 168 -22.21 -0.26 -20.84
N VAL A 169 -21.73 0.42 -19.78
CA VAL A 169 -22.29 0.28 -18.41
C VAL A 169 -23.80 0.60 -18.40
N VAL A 170 -24.23 1.68 -19.06
CA VAL A 170 -25.65 2.07 -19.11
C VAL A 170 -26.48 1.04 -19.86
N ILE A 171 -25.97 0.49 -20.97
CA ILE A 171 -26.65 -0.56 -21.75
C ILE A 171 -26.72 -1.85 -20.95
N ALA A 172 -25.61 -2.33 -20.40
CA ALA A 172 -25.52 -3.55 -19.62
C ALA A 172 -26.42 -3.52 -18.37
N ALA A 173 -26.56 -2.34 -17.74
CA ALA A 173 -27.43 -2.16 -16.57
C ALA A 173 -28.93 -2.38 -16.87
N LYS A 174 -29.33 -2.39 -18.15
CA LYS A 174 -30.71 -2.72 -18.57
C LYS A 174 -30.94 -4.23 -18.72
N ASN A 175 -29.86 -5.01 -18.79
CA ASN A 175 -29.95 -6.46 -18.91
C ASN A 175 -30.11 -7.10 -17.52
N PRO A 176 -30.83 -8.24 -17.42
CA PRO A 176 -31.03 -8.90 -16.13
C PRO A 176 -29.76 -9.60 -15.60
N ASN A 177 -28.73 -9.77 -16.43
CA ASN A 177 -27.49 -10.45 -16.05
C ASN A 177 -26.49 -9.45 -15.43
N PRO A 178 -26.20 -9.53 -14.12
CA PRO A 178 -25.26 -8.62 -13.46
C PRO A 178 -23.81 -8.79 -13.91
N GLU A 179 -23.45 -9.92 -14.54
CA GLU A 179 -22.08 -10.17 -15.01
C GLU A 179 -21.66 -9.20 -16.09
N GLU A 180 -22.56 -8.82 -17.01
CA GLU A 180 -22.26 -7.83 -18.04
C GLU A 180 -21.92 -6.48 -17.43
N VAL A 181 -22.72 -6.01 -16.47
CA VAL A 181 -22.46 -4.74 -15.76
C VAL A 181 -21.11 -4.77 -15.04
N LYS A 182 -20.75 -5.91 -14.46
CA LYS A 182 -19.45 -6.09 -13.77
C LYS A 182 -18.29 -5.88 -14.75
N TYR A 183 -18.35 -6.45 -15.93
CA TYR A 183 -17.30 -6.30 -16.95
C TYR A 183 -17.16 -4.83 -17.38
N GLU A 184 -18.26 -4.20 -17.73
CA GLU A 184 -18.24 -2.82 -18.22
C GLU A 184 -17.77 -1.83 -17.14
N ILE A 185 -18.12 -2.04 -15.87
CA ILE A 185 -17.61 -1.24 -14.75
C ILE A 185 -16.09 -1.45 -14.59
N ALA A 186 -15.59 -2.67 -14.71
CA ALA A 186 -14.16 -2.95 -14.61
C ALA A 186 -13.38 -2.27 -15.75
N ASP A 187 -13.89 -2.32 -16.99
CA ASP A 187 -13.28 -1.68 -18.15
C ASP A 187 -13.34 -0.14 -18.04
N PHE A 188 -14.45 0.40 -17.57
CA PHE A 188 -14.54 1.82 -17.26
C PHE A 188 -13.50 2.27 -16.23
N LEU A 189 -13.35 1.54 -15.11
CA LEU A 189 -12.36 1.83 -14.08
C LEU A 189 -10.93 1.74 -14.63
N TYR A 190 -10.64 0.74 -15.47
CA TYR A 190 -9.33 0.60 -16.11
C TYR A 190 -9.00 1.83 -16.98
N HIS A 191 -9.91 2.25 -17.87
CA HIS A 191 -9.69 3.41 -18.73
C HIS A 191 -9.67 4.74 -17.95
N ALA A 192 -10.42 4.82 -16.84
CA ALA A 192 -10.31 5.94 -15.91
C ALA A 192 -8.91 6.02 -15.26
N MET A 193 -8.32 4.88 -14.86
CA MET A 193 -6.93 4.84 -14.36
C MET A 193 -5.91 5.26 -15.43
N VAL A 194 -6.10 4.88 -16.69
CA VAL A 194 -5.24 5.35 -17.80
C VAL A 194 -5.32 6.88 -17.92
N LEU A 195 -6.51 7.46 -17.81
CA LEU A 195 -6.68 8.91 -17.78
C LEU A 195 -6.02 9.56 -16.56
N MET A 196 -6.15 8.95 -15.40
CA MET A 196 -5.49 9.44 -14.17
C MET A 196 -3.98 9.53 -14.38
N VAL A 197 -3.35 8.48 -14.87
CA VAL A 197 -1.90 8.45 -15.19
C VAL A 197 -1.56 9.51 -16.25
N GLU A 198 -2.38 9.67 -17.29
CA GLU A 198 -2.16 10.67 -18.33
C GLU A 198 -2.19 12.10 -17.75
N LYS A 199 -3.04 12.36 -16.77
CA LYS A 199 -3.20 13.66 -16.11
C LYS A 199 -2.33 13.85 -14.86
N GLY A 200 -1.56 12.84 -14.46
CA GLY A 200 -0.74 12.88 -13.24
C GLY A 200 -1.54 12.87 -11.94
N LEU A 201 -2.76 12.31 -11.97
CA LEU A 201 -3.62 12.13 -10.80
C LEU A 201 -3.37 10.78 -10.14
N THR A 202 -3.45 10.73 -8.83
CA THR A 202 -3.32 9.52 -8.01
C THR A 202 -4.66 9.07 -7.43
N TRP A 203 -4.71 7.85 -6.87
CA TRP A 203 -5.87 7.41 -6.11
C TRP A 203 -6.10 8.27 -4.86
N GLU A 204 -5.04 8.77 -4.22
CA GLU A 204 -5.16 9.70 -3.09
C GLU A 204 -5.92 10.97 -3.47
N ASP A 205 -5.67 11.52 -4.66
CA ASP A 205 -6.39 12.70 -5.15
C ASP A 205 -7.88 12.41 -5.32
N ILE A 206 -8.21 11.27 -5.93
CA ILE A 206 -9.60 10.87 -6.20
C ILE A 206 -10.37 10.55 -4.91
N VAL A 207 -9.78 9.77 -3.99
CA VAL A 207 -10.48 9.40 -2.74
C VAL A 207 -10.62 10.58 -1.80
N LYS A 208 -9.70 11.54 -1.82
CA LYS A 208 -9.83 12.79 -1.06
C LYS A 208 -11.03 13.59 -1.55
N GLU A 209 -11.18 13.79 -2.86
CA GLU A 209 -12.33 14.47 -3.45
C GLU A 209 -13.65 13.74 -3.16
N LEU A 210 -13.64 12.40 -3.12
CA LEU A 210 -14.81 11.60 -2.75
C LEU A 210 -15.17 11.73 -1.26
N ALA A 211 -14.17 11.82 -0.38
CA ALA A 211 -14.37 11.97 1.06
C ALA A 211 -14.95 13.32 1.45
N ASP A 212 -14.74 14.36 0.62
CA ASP A 212 -15.26 15.71 0.84
C ASP A 212 -16.72 15.88 0.37
N ARG A 213 -17.38 14.82 -0.17
CA ARG A 213 -18.79 14.81 -0.63
C ARG A 213 -19.76 14.27 0.41
#